data_85492e9fa3a914a45d5aa24f014e1f94
#
_entry.id   85492e9fa3a914a45d5aa24f014e1f94
#
_cell.length_a   1.000
_cell.length_b   1.000
_cell.length_c   1.000
_cell.angle_alpha   90.00
_cell.angle_beta   90.00
_cell.angle_gamma   90.00
#
_symmetry.space_group_name_H-M   'P 1'
#
loop_
_entity.id
_entity.type
_entity.pdbx_description
1 polymer ?
#
loop_
_entity_poly.entity_id
_entity_poly.type
_entity_poly.pdbx_seq_one_letter_code
_entity_poly.pdbx_strand_id
1 'polypeptide(L)'
;MNYDVIIVGGRCAGATTAALLAREGVRTLVLEAAPRHADMPLSTHFMQPPGMDVLDDIGVGEKVRGVTPPTRRARYRMEDQDVHGPYPEGRPAYCVRRATLDPLLQDAAEEAGADVRFRHRVVELLGDGERVEGVVVEGPHGRERIRARLVVGADGRASTVARLTGVEEYLVRHPQRAGYWFYFPTPGLWHDDPRYADFDGAIAWEGDGLRYLFQCDGDVLLMAAAPPKEEARAWGRDYRRRTLEYLGRSDLFAPLLAETAPLGQGRGYLGAPSFYRRAVGPGFALVGDAGHCKDFVTGHGMSDAFLGARRLTKAVLQDTPLAYERYWRERDATTVPYHFDAVHQGRTDLNDAFTRLIFESMKESEGLSRRHGLVLDRRRHPRNLLTAREMLGIVARGVLRGRLLPVAGMVKNAVAWRGYRRQERVYQDLLRDVGARAVPAARSDATPALSTPR
;
A
#
# COMPACT_ATOMS: atom_id res chain seq x y z
N MET A 1 -17.59 5.85 30.17
CA MET A 1 -16.90 6.06 28.89
C MET A 1 -17.94 6.40 27.84
N ASN A 2 -17.75 7.48 27.10
CA ASN A 2 -18.72 7.86 26.07
C ASN A 2 -18.50 7.06 24.76
N TYR A 3 -17.29 6.52 24.57
CA TYR A 3 -16.89 5.77 23.37
C TYR A 3 -16.29 4.42 23.76
N ASP A 4 -16.51 3.43 22.89
CA ASP A 4 -15.86 2.12 22.99
C ASP A 4 -14.49 2.15 22.32
N VAL A 5 -14.38 2.86 21.20
CA VAL A 5 -13.16 2.98 20.39
C VAL A 5 -12.89 4.44 20.05
N ILE A 6 -11.65 4.88 20.24
CA ILE A 6 -11.12 6.15 19.70
C ILE A 6 -10.17 5.80 18.57
N ILE A 7 -10.38 6.39 17.39
CA ILE A 7 -9.51 6.24 16.21
C ILE A 7 -8.75 7.55 16.00
N VAL A 8 -7.43 7.47 15.99
CA VAL A 8 -6.54 8.61 15.77
C VAL A 8 -6.14 8.63 14.29
N GLY A 9 -6.64 9.64 13.55
CA GLY A 9 -6.52 9.79 12.10
C GLY A 9 -7.78 9.34 11.35
N GLY A 10 -8.35 10.25 10.56
CA GLY A 10 -9.62 10.09 9.83
C GLY A 10 -9.48 9.92 8.32
N ARG A 11 -8.44 9.19 7.85
CA ARG A 11 -8.20 8.96 6.41
C ARG A 11 -8.41 7.49 6.06
N CYS A 12 -7.84 6.97 4.95
CA CYS A 12 -8.07 5.62 4.43
C CYS A 12 -8.25 4.54 5.51
N ALA A 13 -7.28 4.37 6.41
CA ALA A 13 -7.36 3.33 7.43
C ALA A 13 -8.40 3.67 8.51
N GLY A 14 -8.34 4.90 9.03
CA GLY A 14 -9.16 5.30 10.19
C GLY A 14 -10.62 5.48 9.85
N ALA A 15 -10.95 6.22 8.78
CA ALA A 15 -12.34 6.42 8.36
C ALA A 15 -13.01 5.09 7.97
N THR A 16 -12.28 4.21 7.26
CA THR A 16 -12.80 2.86 6.94
C THR A 16 -13.02 2.01 8.18
N THR A 17 -12.08 2.04 9.15
CA THR A 17 -12.27 1.33 10.43
C THR A 17 -13.48 1.88 11.18
N ALA A 18 -13.65 3.21 11.19
CA ALA A 18 -14.78 3.86 11.84
C ALA A 18 -16.12 3.47 11.20
N ALA A 19 -16.21 3.52 9.87
CA ALA A 19 -17.42 3.14 9.14
C ALA A 19 -17.80 1.68 9.41
N LEU A 20 -16.84 0.76 9.40
CA LEU A 20 -17.07 -0.65 9.68
C LEU A 20 -17.52 -0.89 11.13
N LEU A 21 -16.87 -0.25 12.12
CA LEU A 21 -17.22 -0.40 13.53
C LEU A 21 -18.57 0.23 13.87
N ALA A 22 -18.86 1.43 13.35
CA ALA A 22 -20.11 2.11 13.63
C ALA A 22 -21.33 1.37 13.06
N ARG A 23 -21.20 0.72 11.89
CA ARG A 23 -22.24 -0.16 11.33
C ARG A 23 -22.57 -1.36 12.21
N GLU A 24 -21.62 -1.82 13.00
CA GLU A 24 -21.79 -2.89 14.00
C GLU A 24 -22.22 -2.36 15.37
N GLY A 25 -22.61 -1.07 15.47
CA GLY A 25 -23.09 -0.45 16.69
C GLY A 25 -22.02 -0.11 17.72
N VAL A 26 -20.72 -0.16 17.36
CA VAL A 26 -19.62 0.23 18.23
C VAL A 26 -19.54 1.76 18.32
N ARG A 27 -19.63 2.34 19.53
CA ARG A 27 -19.53 3.79 19.73
C ARG A 27 -18.11 4.27 19.41
N THR A 28 -17.96 4.84 18.23
CA THR A 28 -16.66 5.17 17.63
C THR A 28 -16.47 6.68 17.53
N LEU A 29 -15.33 7.17 18.05
CA LEU A 29 -14.86 8.54 17.87
C LEU A 29 -13.65 8.54 16.94
N VAL A 30 -13.65 9.39 15.93
CA VAL A 30 -12.49 9.65 15.06
C VAL A 30 -11.94 11.05 15.36
N LEU A 31 -10.64 11.14 15.60
CA LEU A 31 -9.91 12.39 15.85
C LEU A 31 -8.94 12.64 14.68
N GLU A 32 -9.29 13.57 13.78
CA GLU A 32 -8.46 13.97 12.65
C GLU A 32 -7.82 15.33 12.91
N ALA A 33 -6.49 15.38 12.82
CA ALA A 33 -5.73 16.61 13.09
C ALA A 33 -5.89 17.67 12.00
N ALA A 34 -6.17 17.25 10.77
CA ALA A 34 -6.38 18.15 9.64
C ALA A 34 -7.84 18.68 9.61
N PRO A 35 -8.09 19.79 8.91
CA PRO A 35 -9.46 20.20 8.62
C PRO A 35 -10.15 19.19 7.70
N ARG A 36 -11.48 19.20 7.69
CA ARG A 36 -12.28 18.43 6.73
C ARG A 36 -11.83 18.75 5.30
N HIS A 37 -11.80 17.74 4.44
CA HIS A 37 -11.41 17.83 3.03
C HIS A 37 -9.96 18.30 2.80
N ALA A 38 -9.10 18.20 3.80
CA ALA A 38 -7.67 18.45 3.59
C ALA A 38 -7.06 17.39 2.66
N ASP A 39 -6.48 17.85 1.56
CA ASP A 39 -5.81 16.98 0.61
C ASP A 39 -4.59 16.26 1.24
N MET A 40 -4.42 14.99 0.90
CA MET A 40 -3.23 14.20 1.21
C MET A 40 -2.43 14.00 -0.08
N PRO A 41 -1.45 14.85 -0.34
CA PRO A 41 -0.74 14.81 -1.60
C PRO A 41 0.25 13.66 -1.74
N LEU A 42 0.64 12.99 -0.64
CA LEU A 42 1.64 11.91 -0.66
C LEU A 42 0.99 10.55 -0.95
N SER A 43 0.59 10.34 -2.21
CA SER A 43 0.05 9.06 -2.69
C SER A 43 0.18 8.98 -4.20
N THR A 44 0.38 7.79 -4.73
CA THR A 44 0.21 7.50 -6.17
C THR A 44 -1.25 7.20 -6.50
N HIS A 45 -2.16 7.24 -5.51
CA HIS A 45 -3.62 7.07 -5.65
C HIS A 45 -4.08 5.73 -6.24
N PHE A 46 -3.15 4.84 -6.56
CA PHE A 46 -3.46 3.57 -7.18
C PHE A 46 -3.97 2.56 -6.14
N MET A 47 -5.14 2.01 -6.40
CA MET A 47 -5.82 1.06 -5.53
C MET A 47 -6.06 -0.26 -6.25
N GLN A 48 -5.50 -1.31 -5.71
CA GLN A 48 -5.67 -2.67 -6.22
C GLN A 48 -7.09 -3.21 -5.91
N PRO A 49 -7.59 -4.17 -6.69
CA PRO A 49 -8.97 -4.68 -6.56
C PRO A 49 -9.40 -5.08 -5.14
N PRO A 50 -8.55 -5.72 -4.29
CA PRO A 50 -8.96 -6.06 -2.93
C PRO A 50 -9.32 -4.86 -2.04
N GLY A 51 -8.82 -3.66 -2.38
CA GLY A 51 -9.23 -2.43 -1.72
C GLY A 51 -10.67 -2.05 -2.03
N MET A 52 -11.10 -2.26 -3.28
CA MET A 52 -12.47 -1.99 -3.70
C MET A 52 -13.49 -2.86 -2.97
N ASP A 53 -13.17 -4.15 -2.71
CA ASP A 53 -14.06 -5.03 -1.94
C ASP A 53 -14.39 -4.47 -0.55
N VAL A 54 -13.45 -3.78 0.08
CA VAL A 54 -13.68 -3.14 1.38
C VAL A 54 -14.48 -1.85 1.24
N LEU A 55 -14.25 -1.09 0.16
CA LEU A 55 -15.03 0.09 -0.14
C LEU A 55 -16.50 -0.27 -0.43
N ASP A 56 -16.75 -1.41 -1.05
CA ASP A 56 -18.11 -1.93 -1.25
C ASP A 56 -18.79 -2.26 0.09
N ASP A 57 -18.08 -2.88 1.04
CA ASP A 57 -18.62 -3.16 2.39
C ASP A 57 -19.12 -1.89 3.10
N ILE A 58 -18.50 -0.73 2.87
CA ILE A 58 -18.86 0.54 3.49
C ILE A 58 -19.70 1.46 2.59
N GLY A 59 -20.12 0.99 1.39
CA GLY A 59 -20.95 1.75 0.46
C GLY A 59 -20.23 2.87 -0.30
N VAL A 60 -18.89 2.89 -0.32
CA VAL A 60 -18.08 3.87 -1.04
C VAL A 60 -17.70 3.39 -2.43
N GLY A 61 -17.72 2.08 -2.68
CA GLY A 61 -17.25 1.49 -3.94
C GLY A 61 -17.96 2.05 -5.18
N GLU A 62 -19.29 2.15 -5.17
CA GLU A 62 -20.05 2.72 -6.28
C GLU A 62 -19.75 4.22 -6.48
N LYS A 63 -19.59 4.98 -5.39
CA LYS A 63 -19.21 6.40 -5.46
C LYS A 63 -17.85 6.56 -6.16
N VAL A 64 -16.87 5.67 -5.88
CA VAL A 64 -15.55 5.65 -6.54
C VAL A 64 -15.68 5.27 -8.02
N ARG A 65 -16.44 4.23 -8.35
CA ARG A 65 -16.68 3.80 -9.74
C ARG A 65 -17.35 4.88 -10.58
N GLY A 66 -18.24 5.67 -9.97
CA GLY A 66 -18.94 6.75 -10.65
C GLY A 66 -18.07 7.96 -11.03
N VAL A 67 -16.91 8.12 -10.39
CA VAL A 67 -16.04 9.30 -10.61
C VAL A 67 -14.66 8.95 -11.18
N THR A 68 -14.25 7.68 -11.15
CA THR A 68 -12.91 7.26 -11.53
C THR A 68 -12.97 6.19 -12.61
N PRO A 69 -12.32 6.38 -13.77
CA PRO A 69 -12.26 5.34 -14.78
C PRO A 69 -11.51 4.11 -14.26
N PRO A 70 -11.97 2.90 -14.62
CA PRO A 70 -11.32 1.66 -14.19
C PRO A 70 -10.05 1.38 -14.97
N THR A 71 -9.00 0.95 -14.30
CA THR A 71 -7.83 0.32 -14.92
C THR A 71 -8.09 -1.18 -15.08
N ARG A 72 -8.56 -1.60 -16.24
CA ARG A 72 -8.84 -3.01 -16.57
C ARG A 72 -7.64 -3.72 -17.13
N ARG A 73 -6.80 -3.01 -17.86
CA ARG A 73 -5.58 -3.48 -18.52
C ARG A 73 -4.42 -2.58 -18.12
N ALA A 74 -3.42 -3.15 -17.49
CA ALA A 74 -2.18 -2.44 -17.20
C ALA A 74 -1.10 -2.86 -18.20
N ARG A 75 -0.39 -1.88 -18.73
CA ARG A 75 0.84 -2.10 -19.49
C ARG A 75 2.02 -2.11 -18.52
N TYR A 76 2.78 -3.18 -18.54
CA TYR A 76 4.05 -3.30 -17.85
C TYR A 76 5.15 -3.28 -18.89
N ARG A 77 5.99 -2.26 -18.86
CA ARG A 77 7.08 -2.09 -19.80
C ARG A 77 8.42 -2.32 -19.11
N MET A 78 9.27 -3.14 -19.74
CA MET A 78 10.67 -3.29 -19.39
C MET A 78 11.48 -3.03 -20.63
N GLU A 79 12.12 -1.84 -20.72
CA GLU A 79 12.74 -1.31 -21.93
C GLU A 79 11.75 -1.28 -23.11
N ASP A 80 12.04 -2.04 -24.17
CA ASP A 80 11.23 -2.21 -25.38
C ASP A 80 10.19 -3.35 -25.29
N GLN A 81 10.15 -4.06 -24.15
CA GLN A 81 9.24 -5.19 -23.94
C GLN A 81 7.98 -4.74 -23.22
N ASP A 82 6.87 -4.74 -23.93
CA ASP A 82 5.54 -4.47 -23.37
C ASP A 82 4.82 -5.78 -23.04
N VAL A 83 4.31 -5.85 -21.82
CA VAL A 83 3.41 -6.91 -21.35
C VAL A 83 2.08 -6.29 -20.96
N HIS A 84 1.02 -6.74 -21.59
CA HIS A 84 -0.33 -6.32 -21.25
C HIS A 84 -0.95 -7.36 -20.33
N GLY A 85 -1.29 -6.94 -19.11
CA GLY A 85 -1.91 -7.78 -18.10
C GLY A 85 -3.35 -7.32 -17.83
N PRO A 86 -4.38 -8.10 -18.23
CA PRO A 86 -5.72 -7.83 -17.75
C PRO A 86 -5.77 -8.12 -16.25
N TYR A 87 -6.46 -7.26 -15.50
CA TYR A 87 -6.88 -7.64 -14.17
C TYR A 87 -7.85 -8.83 -14.25
N PRO A 88 -7.68 -9.87 -13.42
CA PRO A 88 -8.44 -11.10 -13.56
C PRO A 88 -9.93 -10.89 -13.28
N GLU A 89 -10.76 -11.59 -14.04
CA GLU A 89 -12.21 -11.73 -13.80
C GLU A 89 -13.00 -10.41 -13.71
N GLY A 90 -12.57 -9.40 -14.50
CA GLY A 90 -13.27 -8.13 -14.54
C GLY A 90 -13.17 -7.29 -13.26
N ARG A 91 -12.17 -7.55 -12.42
CA ARG A 91 -11.89 -6.82 -11.18
C ARG A 91 -10.83 -5.74 -11.45
N PRO A 92 -11.22 -4.52 -11.87
CA PRO A 92 -10.24 -3.48 -12.20
C PRO A 92 -9.60 -2.86 -10.96
N ALA A 93 -8.41 -2.29 -11.17
CA ALA A 93 -7.85 -1.32 -10.24
C ALA A 93 -8.41 0.08 -10.51
N TYR A 94 -8.20 1.02 -9.60
CA TYR A 94 -8.60 2.41 -9.72
C TYR A 94 -7.50 3.35 -9.25
N CYS A 95 -7.36 4.50 -9.91
CA CYS A 95 -6.46 5.56 -9.48
C CYS A 95 -7.27 6.78 -9.05
N VAL A 96 -7.78 6.78 -7.83
CA VAL A 96 -8.62 7.85 -7.28
C VAL A 96 -7.81 8.78 -6.41
N ARG A 97 -7.87 10.09 -6.69
CA ARG A 97 -7.13 11.09 -5.92
C ARG A 97 -7.63 11.14 -4.48
N ARG A 98 -6.72 11.39 -3.55
CA ARG A 98 -7.04 11.46 -2.12
C ARG A 98 -7.97 12.64 -1.80
N ALA A 99 -7.91 13.71 -2.60
CA ALA A 99 -8.84 14.83 -2.51
C ALA A 99 -10.30 14.41 -2.75
N THR A 100 -10.53 13.35 -3.55
CA THR A 100 -11.84 12.75 -3.81
C THR A 100 -12.16 11.61 -2.83
N LEU A 101 -11.21 10.72 -2.61
CA LEU A 101 -11.43 9.51 -1.81
C LEU A 101 -11.59 9.78 -0.32
N ASP A 102 -10.72 10.64 0.28
CA ASP A 102 -10.75 10.87 1.73
C ASP A 102 -12.09 11.46 2.21
N PRO A 103 -12.69 12.47 1.52
CA PRO A 103 -14.05 12.92 1.84
C PRO A 103 -15.09 11.82 1.79
N LEU A 104 -15.11 10.99 0.75
CA LEU A 104 -16.07 9.87 0.62
C LEU A 104 -15.97 8.88 1.79
N LEU A 105 -14.76 8.62 2.27
CA LEU A 105 -14.53 7.75 3.42
C LEU A 105 -14.98 8.39 4.74
N GLN A 106 -14.72 9.70 4.90
CA GLN A 106 -15.12 10.46 6.08
C GLN A 106 -16.65 10.54 6.18
N ASP A 107 -17.30 10.86 5.08
CA ASP A 107 -18.76 10.91 5.00
C ASP A 107 -19.37 9.52 5.29
N ALA A 108 -18.81 8.44 4.75
CA ALA A 108 -19.26 7.09 5.04
C ALA A 108 -19.11 6.70 6.53
N ALA A 109 -18.09 7.20 7.22
CA ALA A 109 -17.93 6.99 8.65
C ALA A 109 -19.00 7.73 9.46
N GLU A 110 -19.32 8.98 9.10
CA GLU A 110 -20.38 9.77 9.74
C GLU A 110 -21.77 9.20 9.43
N GLU A 111 -22.04 8.83 8.16
CA GLU A 111 -23.27 8.16 7.73
C GLU A 111 -23.51 6.84 8.50
N ALA A 112 -22.44 6.13 8.86
CA ALA A 112 -22.50 4.92 9.67
C ALA A 112 -22.74 5.19 11.17
N GLY A 113 -22.67 6.45 11.63
CA GLY A 113 -22.88 6.84 13.01
C GLY A 113 -21.60 7.05 13.84
N ALA A 114 -20.41 7.13 13.23
CA ALA A 114 -19.20 7.53 13.94
C ALA A 114 -19.20 9.04 14.23
N ASP A 115 -18.71 9.44 15.42
CA ASP A 115 -18.42 10.86 15.73
C ASP A 115 -17.07 11.21 15.10
N VAL A 116 -17.03 12.09 14.08
CA VAL A 116 -15.80 12.47 13.40
C VAL A 116 -15.47 13.93 13.72
N ARG A 117 -14.36 14.15 14.43
CA ARG A 117 -13.90 15.48 14.85
C ARG A 117 -12.64 15.87 14.09
N PHE A 118 -12.75 16.92 13.29
CA PHE A 118 -11.65 17.52 12.55
C PHE A 118 -10.93 18.60 13.37
N ARG A 119 -9.65 18.88 13.05
CA ARG A 119 -8.79 19.80 13.80
C ARG A 119 -8.59 19.38 15.25
N HIS A 120 -8.61 18.08 15.51
CA HIS A 120 -8.39 17.49 16.82
C HIS A 120 -7.13 16.62 16.78
N ARG A 121 -6.07 17.10 17.41
CA ARG A 121 -4.75 16.46 17.41
C ARG A 121 -4.54 15.72 18.74
N VAL A 122 -4.35 14.42 18.67
CA VAL A 122 -3.93 13.64 19.84
C VAL A 122 -2.48 13.96 20.18
N VAL A 123 -2.22 14.29 21.42
CA VAL A 123 -0.90 14.70 21.94
C VAL A 123 -0.34 13.77 22.99
N GLU A 124 -1.21 13.12 23.79
CA GLU A 124 -0.83 12.19 24.86
C GLU A 124 -1.77 10.99 24.89
N LEU A 125 -1.33 9.88 25.45
CA LEU A 125 -2.17 8.74 25.79
C LEU A 125 -2.51 8.78 27.28
N LEU A 126 -3.75 8.40 27.61
CA LEU A 126 -4.18 8.19 28.99
C LEU A 126 -4.01 6.73 29.37
N GLY A 127 -3.58 6.47 30.59
CA GLY A 127 -3.42 5.11 31.13
C GLY A 127 -2.52 5.14 32.37
N ASP A 128 -2.23 3.97 32.88
CA ASP A 128 -1.39 3.74 34.09
C ASP A 128 0.06 3.36 33.73
N GLY A 129 0.42 3.36 32.46
CA GLY A 129 1.70 2.90 31.95
C GLY A 129 1.69 1.43 31.49
N GLU A 130 0.75 0.62 31.98
CA GLU A 130 0.57 -0.77 31.55
C GLU A 130 -0.47 -0.88 30.43
N ARG A 131 -1.53 -0.05 30.49
CA ARG A 131 -2.65 -0.06 29.55
C ARG A 131 -3.00 1.33 29.06
N VAL A 132 -3.30 1.46 27.77
CA VAL A 132 -3.89 2.66 27.18
C VAL A 132 -5.40 2.66 27.48
N GLU A 133 -5.91 3.78 28.02
CA GLU A 133 -7.32 3.95 28.43
C GLU A 133 -8.00 5.14 27.74
N GLY A 134 -7.30 5.84 26.86
CA GLY A 134 -7.81 7.00 26.16
C GLY A 134 -6.72 7.91 25.66
N VAL A 135 -7.10 9.14 25.36
CA VAL A 135 -6.21 10.16 24.78
C VAL A 135 -6.40 11.53 25.43
N VAL A 136 -5.36 12.36 25.33
CA VAL A 136 -5.46 13.82 25.45
C VAL A 136 -5.41 14.39 24.04
N VAL A 137 -6.40 15.21 23.71
CA VAL A 137 -6.55 15.83 22.41
C VAL A 137 -6.51 17.35 22.51
N GLU A 138 -5.83 17.99 21.58
CA GLU A 138 -5.88 19.44 21.35
C GLU A 138 -6.84 19.74 20.21
N GLY A 139 -7.91 20.46 20.49
CA GLY A 139 -8.93 20.87 19.54
C GLY A 139 -9.14 22.40 19.53
N PRO A 140 -10.09 22.89 18.74
CA PRO A 140 -10.38 24.31 18.62
C PRO A 140 -10.74 25.01 19.96
N HIS A 141 -11.22 24.23 20.93
CA HIS A 141 -11.67 24.74 22.23
C HIS A 141 -10.69 24.43 23.37
N GLY A 142 -9.46 23.99 23.04
CA GLY A 142 -8.43 23.65 24.01
C GLY A 142 -8.19 22.15 24.17
N ARG A 143 -7.62 21.77 25.31
CA ARG A 143 -7.29 20.37 25.61
C ARG A 143 -8.47 19.64 26.25
N GLU A 144 -8.74 18.43 25.78
CA GLU A 144 -9.76 17.54 26.32
C GLU A 144 -9.15 16.15 26.62
N ARG A 145 -9.64 15.49 27.67
CA ARG A 145 -9.29 14.10 28.02
C ARG A 145 -10.46 13.19 27.68
N ILE A 146 -10.26 12.27 26.75
CA ILE A 146 -11.32 11.37 26.28
C ILE A 146 -10.89 9.93 26.58
N ARG A 147 -11.75 9.18 27.29
CA ARG A 147 -11.50 7.78 27.64
C ARG A 147 -12.27 6.83 26.70
N ALA A 148 -11.60 5.72 26.37
CA ALA A 148 -12.19 4.62 25.62
C ALA A 148 -11.54 3.29 26.04
N ARG A 149 -12.20 2.19 25.72
CA ARG A 149 -11.69 0.85 25.96
C ARG A 149 -10.50 0.52 25.04
N LEU A 150 -10.50 1.06 23.82
CA LEU A 150 -9.46 0.85 22.81
C LEU A 150 -9.11 2.18 22.12
N VAL A 151 -7.82 2.44 21.92
CA VAL A 151 -7.30 3.50 21.07
C VAL A 151 -6.67 2.88 19.82
N VAL A 152 -7.17 3.27 18.65
CA VAL A 152 -6.64 2.81 17.36
C VAL A 152 -5.78 3.89 16.72
N GLY A 153 -4.50 3.62 16.53
CA GLY A 153 -3.60 4.47 15.74
C GLY A 153 -3.80 4.19 14.25
N ALA A 154 -4.35 5.17 13.54
CA ALA A 154 -4.55 5.20 12.09
C ALA A 154 -3.94 6.48 11.47
N ASP A 155 -3.00 7.09 12.19
CA ASP A 155 -2.39 8.40 11.99
C ASP A 155 -1.14 8.36 11.10
N GLY A 156 -1.03 7.31 10.30
CA GLY A 156 -0.06 7.19 9.23
C GLY A 156 1.35 6.83 9.71
N ARG A 157 2.30 6.92 8.80
CA ARG A 157 3.68 6.47 9.00
C ARG A 157 4.36 7.08 10.23
N ALA A 158 4.17 8.37 10.48
CA ALA A 158 4.71 9.08 11.64
C ALA A 158 3.78 9.01 12.87
N SER A 159 3.12 7.89 13.07
CA SER A 159 2.08 7.68 14.07
C SER A 159 2.48 8.17 15.47
N THR A 160 1.68 9.08 16.02
CA THR A 160 1.77 9.56 17.39
C THR A 160 1.44 8.43 18.37
N VAL A 161 0.42 7.60 18.05
CA VAL A 161 0.06 6.46 18.91
C VAL A 161 1.21 5.45 18.97
N ALA A 162 1.81 5.09 17.86
CA ALA A 162 2.96 4.18 17.85
C ALA A 162 4.15 4.73 18.64
N ARG A 163 4.46 6.01 18.49
CA ARG A 163 5.53 6.67 19.23
C ARG A 163 5.27 6.71 20.72
N LEU A 164 4.05 7.04 21.14
CA LEU A 164 3.69 7.16 22.55
C LEU A 164 3.57 5.80 23.26
N THR A 165 3.25 4.73 22.51
CA THR A 165 3.24 3.35 23.04
C THR A 165 4.62 2.69 23.01
N GLY A 166 5.64 3.32 22.42
CA GLY A 166 6.99 2.79 22.38
C GLY A 166 7.17 1.51 21.55
N VAL A 167 6.24 1.21 20.62
CA VAL A 167 6.34 0.00 19.79
C VAL A 167 7.52 0.09 18.82
N GLU A 168 8.31 -0.95 18.79
CA GLU A 168 9.49 -1.04 17.94
C GLU A 168 9.12 -1.37 16.48
N GLU A 169 9.97 -0.87 15.56
CA GLU A 169 9.91 -1.20 14.14
C GLU A 169 10.71 -2.47 13.83
N TYR A 170 10.18 -3.32 12.97
CA TYR A 170 10.88 -4.49 12.45
C TYR A 170 10.72 -4.60 10.94
N LEU A 171 11.51 -5.45 10.28
CA LEU A 171 11.59 -5.59 8.82
C LEU A 171 11.86 -4.27 8.10
N VAL A 172 12.61 -3.38 8.74
CA VAL A 172 12.94 -2.06 8.18
C VAL A 172 13.75 -2.21 6.90
N ARG A 173 13.32 -1.51 5.83
CA ARG A 173 14.03 -1.44 4.54
C ARG A 173 14.06 -0.01 4.04
N HIS A 174 15.23 0.42 3.58
CA HIS A 174 15.41 1.74 3.00
C HIS A 174 15.11 1.68 1.50
N PRO A 175 14.26 2.60 0.98
CA PRO A 175 13.95 2.64 -0.44
C PRO A 175 15.16 3.09 -1.25
N GLN A 176 15.30 2.52 -2.45
CA GLN A 176 16.33 2.92 -3.41
C GLN A 176 15.84 4.04 -4.34
N ARG A 177 14.53 4.32 -4.34
CA ARG A 177 13.89 5.30 -5.21
C ARG A 177 13.26 6.44 -4.42
N ALA A 178 13.23 7.60 -5.05
CA ALA A 178 12.32 8.69 -4.71
C ALA A 178 11.07 8.62 -5.58
N GLY A 179 10.04 9.39 -5.25
CA GLY A 179 8.83 9.51 -6.05
C GLY A 179 8.48 10.97 -6.30
N TYR A 180 8.19 11.30 -7.55
CA TYR A 180 7.68 12.62 -7.95
C TYR A 180 6.49 12.41 -8.87
N TRP A 181 5.39 13.14 -8.66
CA TRP A 181 4.19 13.02 -9.50
C TRP A 181 3.52 14.35 -9.73
N PHE A 182 2.89 14.41 -10.89
CA PHE A 182 2.10 15.53 -11.34
C PHE A 182 0.78 15.02 -11.90
N TYR A 183 -0.22 15.89 -11.85
CA TYR A 183 -1.47 15.69 -12.56
C TYR A 183 -1.46 16.53 -13.83
N PHE A 184 -2.02 15.99 -14.88
CA PHE A 184 -2.15 16.63 -16.17
C PHE A 184 -3.61 16.54 -16.63
N PRO A 185 -4.18 17.58 -17.27
CA PRO A 185 -5.42 17.37 -18.02
C PRO A 185 -5.21 16.21 -18.98
N THR A 186 -6.19 15.34 -19.13
CA THR A 186 -6.12 14.23 -20.09
C THR A 186 -6.06 14.79 -21.51
N PRO A 187 -4.96 14.62 -22.27
CA PRO A 187 -4.88 15.13 -23.64
C PRO A 187 -5.70 14.27 -24.60
N GLY A 188 -6.14 14.85 -25.72
CA GLY A 188 -6.87 14.12 -26.76
C GLY A 188 -6.14 12.87 -27.26
N LEU A 189 -4.83 12.97 -27.38
CA LEU A 189 -3.93 11.87 -27.74
C LEU A 189 -4.14 10.59 -26.90
N TRP A 190 -4.49 10.72 -25.61
CA TRP A 190 -4.78 9.59 -24.74
C TRP A 190 -5.93 8.71 -25.23
N HIS A 191 -6.92 9.33 -25.88
CA HIS A 191 -8.10 8.64 -26.39
C HIS A 191 -7.97 8.27 -27.87
N ASP A 192 -7.27 9.08 -28.67
CA ASP A 192 -7.29 9.03 -30.13
C ASP A 192 -6.10 8.28 -30.72
N ASP A 193 -4.98 8.19 -30.01
CA ASP A 193 -3.77 7.56 -30.54
C ASP A 193 -3.74 6.05 -30.24
N PRO A 194 -3.55 5.21 -31.27
CA PRO A 194 -3.46 3.75 -31.11
C PRO A 194 -2.42 3.27 -30.11
N ARG A 195 -1.39 4.06 -29.82
CA ARG A 195 -0.36 3.73 -28.81
C ARG A 195 -0.93 3.57 -27.41
N TYR A 196 -2.06 4.20 -27.10
CA TYR A 196 -2.71 4.20 -25.79
C TYR A 196 -4.02 3.39 -25.76
N ALA A 197 -4.50 2.88 -26.90
CA ALA A 197 -5.82 2.26 -27.03
C ALA A 197 -5.98 0.90 -26.32
N ASP A 198 -4.89 0.20 -26.01
CA ASP A 198 -4.91 -1.18 -25.51
C ASP A 198 -4.62 -1.32 -24.00
N PHE A 199 -4.46 -0.19 -23.27
CA PHE A 199 -4.27 -0.18 -21.82
C PHE A 199 -4.91 1.06 -21.15
N ASP A 200 -5.17 0.96 -19.85
CA ASP A 200 -5.80 2.01 -19.04
C ASP A 200 -4.80 2.63 -18.04
N GLY A 201 -3.60 2.10 -17.98
CA GLY A 201 -2.50 2.60 -17.13
C GLY A 201 -1.21 1.84 -17.41
N ALA A 202 -0.07 2.44 -17.08
CA ALA A 202 1.22 1.85 -17.35
C ALA A 202 2.22 2.01 -16.19
N ILE A 203 3.09 1.03 -16.06
CA ILE A 203 4.29 1.04 -15.23
C ILE A 203 5.47 0.68 -16.12
N ALA A 204 6.48 1.55 -16.19
CA ALA A 204 7.61 1.39 -17.11
C ALA A 204 8.95 1.41 -16.35
N TRP A 205 9.73 0.33 -16.48
CA TRP A 205 11.13 0.24 -16.06
C TRP A 205 12.00 0.44 -17.32
N GLU A 206 12.65 1.58 -17.39
CA GLU A 206 13.49 2.00 -18.53
C GLU A 206 14.82 2.54 -17.99
N GLY A 207 15.94 1.91 -18.36
CA GLY A 207 17.24 2.14 -17.73
C GLY A 207 17.21 1.75 -16.26
N ASP A 208 17.65 2.64 -15.40
CA ASP A 208 17.52 2.54 -13.94
C ASP A 208 16.22 3.18 -13.42
N GLY A 209 15.40 3.72 -14.34
CA GLY A 209 14.20 4.49 -14.07
C GLY A 209 12.95 3.64 -13.88
N LEU A 210 11.99 4.22 -13.17
CA LEU A 210 10.65 3.68 -13.03
C LEU A 210 9.65 4.83 -13.18
N ARG A 211 8.61 4.62 -13.99
CA ARG A 211 7.59 5.62 -14.32
C ARG A 211 6.20 5.01 -14.20
N TYR A 212 5.22 5.88 -13.91
CA TYR A 212 3.82 5.47 -13.79
C TYR A 212 2.93 6.43 -14.57
N LEU A 213 1.92 5.87 -15.22
CA LEU A 213 0.91 6.59 -15.98
C LEU A 213 -0.45 5.98 -15.63
N PHE A 214 -1.34 6.76 -15.02
CA PHE A 214 -2.69 6.30 -14.66
C PHE A 214 -3.72 7.40 -14.89
N GLN A 215 -4.87 7.04 -15.40
CA GLN A 215 -6.01 7.94 -15.45
C GLN A 215 -6.69 7.99 -14.10
N CYS A 216 -6.93 9.21 -13.60
CA CYS A 216 -7.58 9.51 -12.33
C CYS A 216 -9.01 10.04 -12.53
N ASP A 217 -9.70 10.26 -11.39
CA ASP A 217 -10.93 11.04 -11.36
C ASP A 217 -10.73 12.46 -11.87
N GLY A 218 -11.82 13.09 -12.38
CA GLY A 218 -11.80 14.48 -12.86
C GLY A 218 -11.04 14.70 -14.16
N ASP A 219 -10.98 13.67 -15.01
CA ASP A 219 -10.35 13.71 -16.31
C ASP A 219 -8.89 14.19 -16.30
N VAL A 220 -8.12 13.62 -15.40
CA VAL A 220 -6.69 13.90 -15.29
C VAL A 220 -5.85 12.63 -15.37
N LEU A 221 -4.66 12.75 -15.97
CA LEU A 221 -3.62 11.74 -15.91
C LEU A 221 -2.67 12.04 -14.74
N LEU A 222 -2.37 11.03 -13.95
CA LEU A 222 -1.22 11.03 -13.06
C LEU A 222 -0.01 10.51 -13.84
N MET A 223 1.03 11.32 -13.94
CA MET A 223 2.34 10.88 -14.43
C MET A 223 3.34 11.01 -13.30
N ALA A 224 4.01 9.90 -12.97
CA ALA A 224 4.97 9.86 -11.87
C ALA A 224 6.31 9.28 -12.30
N ALA A 225 7.37 9.88 -11.75
CA ALA A 225 8.75 9.44 -11.89
C ALA A 225 9.24 8.85 -10.57
N ALA A 226 9.91 7.71 -10.62
CA ALA A 226 10.60 7.13 -9.50
C ALA A 226 12.09 6.91 -9.82
N PRO A 227 12.88 7.99 -9.87
CA PRO A 227 14.33 7.93 -10.11
C PRO A 227 15.07 7.25 -8.96
N PRO A 228 16.32 6.82 -9.18
CA PRO A 228 17.25 6.49 -8.11
C PRO A 228 17.32 7.64 -7.08
N LYS A 229 17.40 7.29 -5.80
CA LYS A 229 17.36 8.27 -4.71
C LYS A 229 18.51 9.27 -4.74
N GLU A 230 19.66 8.83 -5.21
CA GLU A 230 20.85 9.65 -5.38
C GLU A 230 20.64 10.72 -6.47
N GLU A 231 20.07 10.33 -7.62
CA GLU A 231 19.71 11.27 -8.69
C GLU A 231 18.66 12.28 -8.19
N ALA A 232 17.63 11.79 -7.50
CA ALA A 232 16.57 12.63 -6.94
C ALA A 232 17.08 13.70 -5.96
N ARG A 233 18.06 13.36 -5.13
CA ARG A 233 18.71 14.30 -4.20
C ARG A 233 19.39 15.45 -4.94
N ALA A 234 20.02 15.14 -6.09
CA ALA A 234 20.67 16.15 -6.92
C ALA A 234 19.68 17.11 -7.61
N TRP A 235 18.40 16.72 -7.73
CA TRP A 235 17.37 17.59 -8.32
C TRP A 235 17.06 18.82 -7.47
N GLY A 236 17.13 18.71 -6.14
CA GLY A 236 16.94 19.81 -5.22
C GLY A 236 15.65 20.61 -5.50
N ARG A 237 15.81 21.96 -5.63
CA ARG A 237 14.69 22.86 -5.95
C ARG A 237 14.20 22.75 -7.39
N ASP A 238 15.01 22.19 -8.29
CA ASP A 238 14.68 22.00 -9.71
C ASP A 238 13.83 20.74 -9.98
N TYR A 239 13.34 20.05 -8.95
CA TYR A 239 12.65 18.78 -9.07
C TYR A 239 11.53 18.80 -10.11
N ARG A 240 10.80 19.90 -10.26
CA ARG A 240 9.70 20.04 -11.23
C ARG A 240 10.22 19.85 -12.67
N ARG A 241 11.19 20.67 -13.07
CA ARG A 241 11.80 20.59 -14.41
C ARG A 241 12.45 19.21 -14.64
N ARG A 242 13.22 18.75 -13.65
CA ARG A 242 13.91 17.46 -13.73
C ARG A 242 12.96 16.27 -13.84
N THR A 243 11.82 16.31 -13.16
CA THR A 243 10.79 15.26 -13.29
C THR A 243 10.20 15.23 -14.71
N LEU A 244 9.89 16.39 -15.28
CA LEU A 244 9.35 16.47 -16.65
C LEU A 244 10.38 15.99 -17.69
N GLU A 245 11.66 16.38 -17.53
CA GLU A 245 12.76 15.88 -18.36
C GLU A 245 12.92 14.35 -18.23
N TYR A 246 12.80 13.83 -17.01
CA TYR A 246 12.90 12.40 -16.74
C TYR A 246 11.74 11.60 -17.36
N LEU A 247 10.52 12.10 -17.25
CA LEU A 247 9.35 11.50 -17.90
C LEU A 247 9.47 11.58 -19.44
N GLY A 248 9.93 12.71 -19.96
CA GLY A 248 10.10 12.93 -21.40
C GLY A 248 11.19 12.11 -22.08
N ARG A 249 12.02 11.37 -21.33
CA ARG A 249 12.98 10.40 -21.90
C ARG A 249 12.28 9.15 -22.42
N SER A 250 11.03 8.89 -22.04
CA SER A 250 10.25 7.73 -22.45
C SER A 250 9.35 8.08 -23.62
N ASP A 251 9.35 7.25 -24.65
CA ASP A 251 8.48 7.37 -25.83
C ASP A 251 6.99 7.19 -25.50
N LEU A 252 6.70 6.57 -24.35
CA LEU A 252 5.35 6.43 -23.82
C LEU A 252 4.83 7.73 -23.19
N PHE A 253 5.70 8.56 -22.60
CA PHE A 253 5.31 9.77 -21.86
C PHE A 253 5.54 11.06 -22.67
N ALA A 254 6.59 11.10 -23.48
CA ALA A 254 6.97 12.30 -24.24
C ALA A 254 5.85 12.87 -25.12
N PRO A 255 5.08 12.07 -25.89
CA PRO A 255 3.99 12.60 -26.69
C PRO A 255 2.87 13.23 -25.87
N LEU A 256 2.52 12.62 -24.73
CA LEU A 256 1.50 13.18 -23.83
C LEU A 256 1.98 14.51 -23.22
N LEU A 257 3.25 14.60 -22.82
CA LEU A 257 3.84 15.81 -22.27
C LEU A 257 3.93 16.95 -23.29
N ALA A 258 3.94 16.65 -24.58
CA ALA A 258 3.93 17.67 -25.65
C ALA A 258 2.57 18.35 -25.82
N GLU A 259 1.46 17.67 -25.44
CA GLU A 259 0.10 18.20 -25.60
C GLU A 259 -0.47 18.83 -24.32
N THR A 260 0.14 18.61 -23.16
CA THR A 260 -0.43 19.07 -21.91
C THR A 260 0.62 19.56 -20.93
N ALA A 261 0.21 20.47 -20.04
CA ALA A 261 1.06 21.01 -18.97
C ALA A 261 0.57 20.51 -17.59
N PRO A 262 1.50 20.35 -16.63
CA PRO A 262 1.13 19.85 -15.31
C PRO A 262 0.25 20.82 -14.55
N LEU A 263 -0.78 20.32 -13.89
CA LEU A 263 -1.62 21.07 -12.97
C LEU A 263 -0.87 21.28 -11.63
N GLY A 264 -0.69 22.55 -11.26
CA GLY A 264 -0.03 22.91 -10.00
C GLY A 264 1.46 22.58 -9.92
N GLN A 265 1.98 22.47 -8.70
CA GLN A 265 3.42 22.35 -8.45
C GLN A 265 3.95 20.89 -8.48
N GLY A 266 3.05 19.92 -8.56
CA GLY A 266 3.44 18.53 -8.36
C GLY A 266 3.79 18.21 -6.90
N ARG A 267 4.22 16.99 -6.67
CA ARG A 267 4.61 16.49 -5.34
C ARG A 267 5.87 15.66 -5.45
N GLY A 268 6.69 15.73 -4.41
CA GLY A 268 7.94 14.98 -4.33
C GLY A 268 8.14 14.32 -2.97
N TYR A 269 8.79 13.18 -2.98
CA TYR A 269 9.05 12.36 -1.82
C TYR A 269 10.38 11.61 -2.00
N LEU A 270 11.38 11.91 -1.17
CA LEU A 270 12.70 11.28 -1.26
C LEU A 270 12.76 9.83 -0.74
N GLY A 271 11.61 9.27 -0.42
CA GLY A 271 11.53 7.93 0.15
C GLY A 271 11.80 7.91 1.66
N ALA A 272 10.96 7.22 2.41
CA ALA A 272 11.20 6.88 3.81
C ALA A 272 11.26 5.37 3.97
N PRO A 273 11.89 4.88 5.04
CA PRO A 273 11.93 3.45 5.32
C PRO A 273 10.55 2.82 5.31
N SER A 274 10.46 1.65 4.72
CA SER A 274 9.35 0.74 4.93
C SER A 274 9.60 -0.09 6.18
N PHE A 275 8.56 -0.41 6.93
CA PHE A 275 8.67 -1.08 8.23
C PHE A 275 7.38 -1.80 8.61
N TYR A 276 7.48 -2.61 9.63
CA TYR A 276 6.38 -3.16 10.40
C TYR A 276 6.52 -2.78 11.87
N ARG A 277 5.40 -2.69 12.58
CA ARG A 277 5.33 -2.52 14.04
C ARG A 277 4.40 -3.58 14.63
N ARG A 278 4.65 -3.98 15.86
CA ARG A 278 3.66 -4.77 16.60
C ARG A 278 2.33 -4.00 16.61
N ALA A 279 1.29 -4.61 16.01
CA ALA A 279 0.06 -3.89 15.74
C ALA A 279 -0.88 -3.79 16.93
N VAL A 280 -0.57 -4.42 18.03
CA VAL A 280 -1.46 -4.51 19.19
C VAL A 280 -0.70 -4.49 20.50
N GLY A 281 -1.32 -3.93 21.51
CA GLY A 281 -0.87 -3.94 22.91
C GLY A 281 -2.05 -3.67 23.84
N PRO A 282 -1.82 -3.63 25.16
CA PRO A 282 -2.89 -3.41 26.11
C PRO A 282 -3.57 -2.05 25.87
N GLY A 283 -4.85 -2.09 25.44
CA GLY A 283 -5.69 -0.91 25.20
C GLY A 283 -5.40 -0.17 23.89
N PHE A 284 -4.53 -0.65 23.01
CA PHE A 284 -4.32 -0.03 21.70
C PHE A 284 -4.17 -1.03 20.57
N ALA A 285 -4.46 -0.55 19.34
CA ALA A 285 -4.15 -1.23 18.09
C ALA A 285 -3.65 -0.22 17.05
N LEU A 286 -2.90 -0.71 16.04
CA LEU A 286 -2.39 0.10 14.92
C LEU A 286 -2.92 -0.46 13.60
N VAL A 287 -3.38 0.41 12.69
CA VAL A 287 -3.91 0.04 11.37
C VAL A 287 -3.35 0.96 10.28
N GLY A 288 -3.25 0.45 9.04
CA GLY A 288 -2.64 1.16 7.93
C GLY A 288 -1.15 1.45 8.19
N ASP A 289 -0.65 2.57 7.68
CA ASP A 289 0.76 2.95 7.78
C ASP A 289 1.24 3.20 9.22
N ALA A 290 0.34 3.34 10.19
CA ALA A 290 0.71 3.37 11.60
C ALA A 290 1.26 2.02 12.08
N GLY A 291 0.74 0.92 11.55
CA GLY A 291 1.15 -0.44 11.89
C GLY A 291 2.18 -1.05 10.93
N HIS A 292 2.11 -0.74 9.64
CA HIS A 292 3.11 -1.14 8.64
C HIS A 292 3.05 -0.24 7.42
N CYS A 293 4.20 0.19 6.95
CA CYS A 293 4.36 1.01 5.76
C CYS A 293 5.25 0.27 4.76
N LYS A 294 4.81 0.16 3.52
CA LYS A 294 5.57 -0.47 2.43
C LYS A 294 6.17 0.55 1.48
N ASP A 295 7.13 0.12 0.68
CA ASP A 295 7.60 0.90 -0.46
C ASP A 295 6.42 1.17 -1.42
N PHE A 296 6.36 2.37 -1.97
CA PHE A 296 5.24 2.83 -2.80
C PHE A 296 5.18 2.17 -4.19
N VAL A 297 6.28 1.57 -4.64
CA VAL A 297 6.45 1.11 -6.04
C VAL A 297 5.38 0.13 -6.52
N THR A 298 4.76 -0.64 -5.64
CA THR A 298 3.72 -1.62 -6.02
C THR A 298 2.30 -1.11 -5.81
N GLY A 299 2.09 0.10 -5.29
CA GLY A 299 0.76 0.70 -5.11
C GLY A 299 -0.17 -0.04 -4.14
N HIS A 300 0.36 -0.81 -3.18
CA HIS A 300 -0.47 -1.61 -2.26
C HIS A 300 -0.95 -0.87 -1.00
N GLY A 301 -0.43 0.33 -0.70
CA GLY A 301 -0.64 0.99 0.60
C GLY A 301 -2.10 1.23 0.97
N MET A 302 -2.93 1.73 0.05
CA MET A 302 -4.36 1.98 0.30
C MET A 302 -5.12 0.68 0.48
N SER A 303 -4.92 -0.31 -0.37
CA SER A 303 -5.56 -1.62 -0.24
C SER A 303 -5.19 -2.31 1.07
N ASP A 304 -3.94 -2.16 1.54
CA ASP A 304 -3.52 -2.67 2.85
C ASP A 304 -4.22 -1.96 4.01
N ALA A 305 -4.41 -0.64 3.91
CA ALA A 305 -5.13 0.13 4.91
C ALA A 305 -6.58 -0.35 5.05
N PHE A 306 -7.26 -0.57 3.92
CA PHE A 306 -8.65 -1.06 3.88
C PHE A 306 -8.78 -2.50 4.39
N LEU A 307 -7.96 -3.41 3.90
CA LEU A 307 -7.93 -4.80 4.37
C LEU A 307 -7.55 -4.89 5.86
N GLY A 308 -6.65 -4.03 6.31
CA GLY A 308 -6.28 -3.90 7.72
C GLY A 308 -7.45 -3.44 8.58
N ALA A 309 -8.22 -2.44 8.12
CA ALA A 309 -9.43 -1.96 8.77
C ALA A 309 -10.46 -3.09 8.95
N ARG A 310 -10.76 -3.84 7.88
CA ARG A 310 -11.68 -5.00 7.93
C ARG A 310 -11.24 -6.08 8.93
N ARG A 311 -9.93 -6.39 8.98
CA ARG A 311 -9.39 -7.37 9.94
C ARG A 311 -9.44 -6.87 11.37
N LEU A 312 -9.08 -5.60 11.59
CA LEU A 312 -9.13 -5.00 12.92
C LEU A 312 -10.55 -4.94 13.45
N THR A 313 -11.53 -4.56 12.63
CA THR A 313 -12.95 -4.57 12.99
C THR A 313 -13.37 -5.94 13.51
N LYS A 314 -13.02 -7.05 12.83
CA LYS A 314 -13.30 -8.40 13.31
C LYS A 314 -12.69 -8.70 14.68
N ALA A 315 -11.48 -8.20 14.95
CA ALA A 315 -10.83 -8.39 16.24
C ALA A 315 -11.50 -7.57 17.34
N VAL A 316 -11.90 -6.33 17.03
CA VAL A 316 -12.61 -5.44 17.98
C VAL A 316 -13.97 -6.01 18.39
N LEU A 317 -14.71 -6.60 17.43
CA LEU A 317 -16.02 -7.22 17.70
C LEU A 317 -15.90 -8.49 18.58
N GLN A 318 -14.83 -9.25 18.44
CA GLN A 318 -14.56 -10.41 19.30
C GLN A 318 -14.03 -9.99 20.68
N ASP A 319 -13.31 -8.89 20.77
CA ASP A 319 -12.74 -8.26 21.96
C ASP A 319 -12.01 -9.22 22.92
N THR A 320 -11.18 -10.08 22.37
CA THR A 320 -10.34 -10.99 23.14
C THR A 320 -8.86 -10.78 22.83
N PRO A 321 -7.93 -11.01 23.80
CA PRO A 321 -6.50 -10.94 23.54
C PRO A 321 -6.07 -11.78 22.33
N LEU A 322 -6.67 -12.97 22.16
CA LEU A 322 -6.38 -13.86 21.04
C LEU A 322 -6.83 -13.27 19.70
N ALA A 323 -7.98 -12.58 19.64
CA ALA A 323 -8.46 -11.93 18.43
C ALA A 323 -7.53 -10.80 17.97
N TYR A 324 -7.03 -10.00 18.90
CA TYR A 324 -6.04 -8.95 18.60
C TYR A 324 -4.69 -9.52 18.17
N GLU A 325 -4.20 -10.58 18.82
CA GLU A 325 -2.97 -11.27 18.41
C GLU A 325 -3.12 -11.87 17.01
N ARG A 326 -4.27 -12.49 16.71
CA ARG A 326 -4.60 -13.01 15.38
C ARG A 326 -4.61 -11.89 14.34
N TYR A 327 -5.24 -10.74 14.62
CA TYR A 327 -5.22 -9.57 13.73
C TYR A 327 -3.79 -9.20 13.34
N TRP A 328 -2.89 -9.08 14.31
CA TRP A 328 -1.50 -8.73 14.06
C TRP A 328 -0.80 -9.78 13.19
N ARG A 329 -0.91 -11.08 13.56
CA ARG A 329 -0.24 -12.17 12.85
C ARG A 329 -0.77 -12.37 11.42
N GLU A 330 -2.08 -12.29 11.22
CA GLU A 330 -2.70 -12.37 9.90
C GLU A 330 -2.31 -11.18 9.01
N ARG A 331 -2.21 -9.98 9.57
CA ARG A 331 -1.68 -8.82 8.86
C ARG A 331 -0.29 -9.15 8.33
N ASP A 332 0.63 -9.57 9.17
CA ASP A 332 2.01 -9.86 8.78
C ASP A 332 2.07 -11.00 7.76
N ALA A 333 1.43 -12.11 8.02
CA ALA A 333 1.42 -13.27 7.12
C ALA A 333 0.91 -12.93 5.72
N THR A 334 -0.06 -12.02 5.61
CA THR A 334 -0.66 -11.65 4.33
C THR A 334 0.03 -10.48 3.63
N THR A 335 0.79 -9.63 4.34
CA THR A 335 1.39 -8.42 3.75
C THR A 335 2.91 -8.50 3.61
N VAL A 336 3.62 -9.29 4.42
CA VAL A 336 5.09 -9.43 4.36
C VAL A 336 5.58 -9.93 2.99
N PRO A 337 4.93 -10.90 2.31
CA PRO A 337 5.35 -11.30 0.97
C PRO A 337 5.36 -10.15 -0.04
N TYR A 338 4.37 -9.27 0.04
CA TYR A 338 4.24 -8.09 -0.82
C TYR A 338 5.16 -6.93 -0.39
N HIS A 339 5.61 -6.92 0.86
CA HIS A 339 6.66 -6.01 1.31
C HIS A 339 7.99 -6.34 0.62
N PHE A 340 8.38 -7.62 0.61
CA PHE A 340 9.59 -8.03 -0.08
C PHE A 340 9.49 -7.92 -1.59
N ASP A 341 8.32 -8.14 -2.15
CA ASP A 341 8.05 -7.90 -3.56
C ASP A 341 8.23 -6.40 -3.92
N ALA A 342 7.69 -5.49 -3.10
CA ALA A 342 7.88 -4.06 -3.29
C ALA A 342 9.36 -3.63 -3.18
N VAL A 343 10.08 -4.17 -2.19
CA VAL A 343 11.53 -3.93 -2.05
C VAL A 343 12.29 -4.44 -3.29
N HIS A 344 11.90 -5.61 -3.81
CA HIS A 344 12.52 -6.17 -5.01
C HIS A 344 12.24 -5.33 -6.25
N GLN A 345 11.00 -4.94 -6.48
CA GLN A 345 10.60 -4.12 -7.63
C GLN A 345 11.15 -2.68 -7.55
N GLY A 346 11.41 -2.18 -6.34
CA GLY A 346 12.00 -0.86 -6.10
C GLY A 346 13.51 -0.78 -6.36
N ARG A 347 14.19 -1.87 -6.68
CA ARG A 347 15.63 -1.87 -6.98
C ARG A 347 15.93 -1.05 -8.23
N THR A 348 17.05 -0.34 -8.22
CA THR A 348 17.52 0.44 -9.38
C THR A 348 18.20 -0.44 -10.44
N ASP A 349 18.61 -1.65 -10.06
CA ASP A 349 19.25 -2.65 -10.93
C ASP A 349 18.29 -3.82 -11.29
N LEU A 350 16.97 -3.59 -11.22
CA LEU A 350 15.96 -4.59 -11.56
C LEU A 350 15.95 -4.94 -13.05
N ASN A 351 16.32 -3.99 -13.91
CA ASN A 351 16.36 -4.14 -15.36
C ASN A 351 17.58 -4.95 -15.80
N ASP A 352 17.74 -6.14 -15.24
CA ASP A 352 18.79 -7.10 -15.61
C ASP A 352 18.33 -8.07 -16.72
N ALA A 353 19.28 -8.76 -17.33
CA ALA A 353 19.03 -9.68 -18.42
C ALA A 353 18.04 -10.82 -18.06
N PHE A 354 17.99 -11.25 -16.79
CA PHE A 354 17.05 -12.27 -16.35
C PHE A 354 15.63 -11.73 -16.24
N THR A 355 15.47 -10.53 -15.67
CA THR A 355 14.16 -9.86 -15.55
C THR A 355 13.57 -9.57 -16.93
N ARG A 356 14.40 -9.12 -17.87
CA ARG A 356 13.96 -8.94 -19.28
C ARG A 356 13.46 -10.24 -19.91
N LEU A 357 14.12 -11.37 -19.70
CA LEU A 357 13.64 -12.67 -20.16
C LEU A 357 12.32 -13.10 -19.51
N ILE A 358 12.07 -12.72 -18.26
CA ILE A 358 10.76 -12.92 -17.63
C ILE A 358 9.69 -12.12 -18.37
N PHE A 359 9.95 -10.85 -18.68
CA PHE A 359 9.02 -10.00 -19.43
C PHE A 359 8.79 -10.55 -20.85
N GLU A 360 9.83 -10.95 -21.57
CA GLU A 360 9.69 -11.65 -22.88
C GLU A 360 8.78 -12.90 -22.73
N SER A 361 8.99 -13.69 -21.69
CA SER A 361 8.18 -14.89 -21.44
C SER A 361 6.74 -14.58 -21.04
N MET A 362 6.50 -13.47 -20.33
CA MET A 362 5.14 -13.00 -20.03
C MET A 362 4.42 -12.55 -21.30
N LYS A 363 5.11 -11.90 -22.23
CA LYS A 363 4.56 -11.51 -23.53
C LYS A 363 4.14 -12.71 -24.37
N GLU A 364 4.94 -13.78 -24.33
CA GLU A 364 4.68 -15.03 -25.05
C GLU A 364 3.65 -15.96 -24.37
N SER A 365 3.28 -15.70 -23.09
CA SER A 365 2.45 -16.59 -22.28
C SER A 365 1.31 -15.83 -21.58
N GLU A 366 0.12 -15.95 -22.12
CA GLU A 366 -1.11 -15.43 -21.49
C GLU A 366 -1.29 -15.98 -20.05
N GLY A 367 -0.96 -17.26 -19.85
CA GLY A 367 -1.03 -17.89 -18.51
C GLY A 367 -0.09 -17.26 -17.50
N LEU A 368 1.08 -16.77 -17.90
CA LEU A 368 2.01 -16.08 -17.03
C LEU A 368 1.53 -14.64 -16.74
N SER A 369 1.05 -13.92 -17.74
CA SER A 369 0.44 -12.59 -17.57
C SER A 369 -0.79 -12.64 -16.66
N ARG A 370 -1.66 -13.64 -16.85
CA ARG A 370 -2.80 -13.87 -15.95
C ARG A 370 -2.36 -14.12 -14.50
N ARG A 371 -1.32 -14.93 -14.28
CA ARG A 371 -0.77 -15.17 -12.93
C ARG A 371 -0.23 -13.90 -12.29
N HIS A 372 0.39 -13.01 -13.06
CA HIS A 372 0.82 -11.71 -12.57
C HIS A 372 -0.38 -10.87 -12.09
N GLY A 373 -1.47 -10.81 -12.87
CA GLY A 373 -2.72 -10.16 -12.44
C GLY A 373 -3.28 -10.75 -11.14
N LEU A 374 -3.22 -12.10 -10.97
CA LEU A 374 -3.64 -12.75 -9.71
C LEU A 374 -2.73 -12.40 -8.52
N VAL A 375 -1.45 -12.09 -8.74
CA VAL A 375 -0.56 -11.57 -7.68
C VAL A 375 -1.01 -10.17 -7.26
N LEU A 376 -1.33 -9.29 -8.21
CA LEU A 376 -1.84 -7.94 -7.91
C LEU A 376 -3.17 -7.97 -7.18
N ASP A 377 -4.06 -8.88 -7.56
CA ASP A 377 -5.36 -9.13 -6.89
C ASP A 377 -5.24 -9.94 -5.58
N ARG A 378 -4.01 -10.24 -5.13
CA ARG A 378 -3.71 -11.02 -3.90
C ARG A 378 -4.32 -12.42 -3.83
N ARG A 379 -4.78 -12.97 -4.94
CA ARG A 379 -5.25 -14.35 -5.07
C ARG A 379 -4.11 -15.33 -5.32
N ARG A 380 -2.91 -14.82 -5.55
CA ARG A 380 -1.69 -15.62 -5.74
C ARG A 380 -0.51 -14.96 -5.03
N HIS A 381 0.25 -15.80 -4.32
CA HIS A 381 1.45 -15.34 -3.63
C HIS A 381 2.54 -14.92 -4.66
N PRO A 382 3.29 -13.81 -4.47
CA PRO A 382 4.31 -13.33 -5.43
C PRO A 382 5.34 -14.39 -5.82
N ARG A 383 5.80 -15.22 -4.88
CA ARG A 383 6.75 -16.31 -5.15
C ARG A 383 6.24 -17.38 -6.12
N ASN A 384 4.93 -17.48 -6.31
CA ASN A 384 4.30 -18.47 -7.18
C ASN A 384 4.03 -17.91 -8.58
N LEU A 385 4.59 -16.73 -8.91
CA LEU A 385 4.50 -16.16 -10.26
C LEU A 385 5.14 -17.13 -11.27
N LEU A 386 6.34 -17.63 -10.94
CA LEU A 386 7.09 -18.61 -11.75
C LEU A 386 7.35 -19.88 -10.96
N THR A 387 7.18 -21.04 -11.60
CA THR A 387 7.66 -22.32 -11.08
C THR A 387 9.16 -22.47 -11.31
N ALA A 388 9.82 -23.35 -10.56
CA ALA A 388 11.24 -23.63 -10.77
C ALA A 388 11.53 -24.14 -12.20
N ARG A 389 10.63 -24.96 -12.77
CA ARG A 389 10.73 -25.49 -14.14
C ARG A 389 10.65 -24.36 -15.16
N GLU A 390 9.72 -23.43 -14.99
CA GLU A 390 9.60 -22.25 -15.86
C GLU A 390 10.83 -21.34 -15.76
N MET A 391 11.34 -21.09 -14.56
CA MET A 391 12.58 -20.33 -14.37
C MET A 391 13.76 -20.97 -15.12
N LEU A 392 13.95 -22.29 -14.97
CA LEU A 392 15.00 -23.00 -15.68
C LEU A 392 14.79 -22.94 -17.20
N GLY A 393 13.55 -23.10 -17.67
CA GLY A 393 13.20 -22.99 -19.08
C GLY A 393 13.46 -21.61 -19.68
N ILE A 394 13.18 -20.54 -18.92
CA ILE A 394 13.46 -19.15 -19.32
C ILE A 394 14.97 -18.94 -19.49
N VAL A 395 15.77 -19.40 -18.50
CA VAL A 395 17.23 -19.27 -18.56
C VAL A 395 17.81 -20.11 -19.70
N ALA A 396 17.35 -21.37 -19.86
CA ALA A 396 17.81 -22.24 -20.95
C ALA A 396 17.56 -21.60 -22.35
N ARG A 397 16.37 -21.02 -22.55
CA ARG A 397 16.08 -20.28 -23.81
C ARG A 397 17.01 -19.08 -24.00
N GLY A 398 17.30 -18.35 -22.92
CA GLY A 398 18.25 -17.23 -22.96
C GLY A 398 19.65 -17.68 -23.37
N VAL A 399 20.15 -18.77 -22.79
CA VAL A 399 21.45 -19.35 -23.12
C VAL A 399 21.51 -19.86 -24.58
N LEU A 400 20.47 -20.55 -25.03
CA LEU A 400 20.35 -21.03 -26.42
C LEU A 400 20.33 -19.88 -27.44
N ARG A 401 19.87 -18.70 -27.06
CA ARG A 401 19.92 -17.47 -27.85
C ARG A 401 21.25 -16.71 -27.72
N GLY A 402 22.30 -17.36 -27.16
CA GLY A 402 23.63 -16.76 -26.96
C GLY A 402 23.72 -15.74 -25.83
N ARG A 403 22.73 -15.67 -24.96
CA ARG A 403 22.68 -14.74 -23.82
C ARG A 403 23.16 -15.44 -22.53
N LEU A 404 24.40 -15.29 -22.13
CA LEU A 404 24.96 -15.90 -20.90
C LEU A 404 24.67 -15.09 -19.64
N LEU A 405 24.50 -13.76 -19.74
CA LEU A 405 24.25 -12.83 -18.63
C LEU A 405 22.99 -13.14 -17.77
N PRO A 406 21.91 -13.78 -18.30
CA PRO A 406 20.75 -14.13 -17.47
C PRO A 406 21.04 -15.05 -16.29
N VAL A 407 22.08 -15.88 -16.37
CA VAL A 407 22.45 -16.81 -15.27
C VAL A 407 22.87 -16.03 -14.01
N ALA A 408 23.66 -14.97 -14.17
CA ALA A 408 24.08 -14.12 -13.05
C ALA A 408 22.87 -13.41 -12.40
N GLY A 409 21.95 -12.85 -13.20
CA GLY A 409 20.71 -12.24 -12.73
C GLY A 409 19.82 -13.23 -11.99
N MET A 410 19.67 -14.45 -12.51
CA MET A 410 18.91 -15.52 -11.85
C MET A 410 19.51 -15.87 -10.48
N VAL A 411 20.84 -16.03 -10.37
CA VAL A 411 21.51 -16.33 -9.10
C VAL A 411 21.31 -15.19 -8.12
N LYS A 412 21.51 -13.93 -8.55
CA LYS A 412 21.32 -12.74 -7.73
C LYS A 412 19.87 -12.66 -7.17
N ASN A 413 18.88 -12.85 -8.02
CA ASN A 413 17.48 -12.87 -7.63
C ASN A 413 17.15 -14.06 -6.70
N ALA A 414 17.68 -15.26 -6.98
CA ALA A 414 17.49 -16.43 -6.13
C ALA A 414 18.06 -16.23 -4.72
N VAL A 415 19.21 -15.58 -4.58
CA VAL A 415 19.83 -15.26 -3.29
C VAL A 415 18.95 -14.26 -2.52
N ALA A 416 18.50 -13.18 -3.16
CA ALA A 416 17.61 -12.20 -2.56
C ALA A 416 16.32 -12.86 -2.04
N TRP A 417 15.67 -13.68 -2.88
CA TRP A 417 14.45 -14.37 -2.51
C TRP A 417 14.64 -15.47 -1.45
N ARG A 418 15.84 -16.07 -1.31
CA ARG A 418 16.14 -16.98 -0.19
C ARG A 418 16.07 -16.26 1.16
N GLY A 419 16.63 -15.06 1.24
CA GLY A 419 16.55 -14.23 2.44
C GLY A 419 15.11 -13.89 2.82
N TYR A 420 14.33 -13.44 1.84
CA TYR A 420 12.91 -13.10 2.03
C TYR A 420 12.09 -14.32 2.46
N ARG A 421 12.28 -15.49 1.84
CA ARG A 421 11.59 -16.75 2.21
C ARG A 421 11.90 -17.22 3.62
N ARG A 422 13.13 -17.00 4.12
CA ARG A 422 13.46 -17.33 5.50
C ARG A 422 12.68 -16.47 6.48
N GLN A 423 12.61 -15.17 6.24
CA GLN A 423 11.86 -14.24 7.09
C GLN A 423 10.35 -14.50 7.01
N GLU A 424 9.81 -14.73 5.82
CA GLU A 424 8.39 -15.05 5.63
C GLU A 424 7.98 -16.32 6.39
N ARG A 425 8.79 -17.37 6.38
CA ARG A 425 8.49 -18.61 7.12
C ARG A 425 8.28 -18.38 8.61
N VAL A 426 9.07 -17.50 9.22
CA VAL A 426 8.90 -17.13 10.63
C VAL A 426 7.47 -16.63 10.89
N TYR A 427 6.93 -15.80 10.00
CA TYR A 427 5.56 -15.28 10.17
C TYR A 427 4.48 -16.33 9.90
N GLN A 428 4.70 -17.24 8.96
CA GLN A 428 3.76 -18.35 8.70
C GLN A 428 3.72 -19.32 9.87
N ASP A 429 4.86 -19.59 10.50
CA ASP A 429 4.93 -20.45 11.69
C ASP A 429 4.22 -19.78 12.88
N LEU A 430 4.46 -18.49 13.12
CA LEU A 430 3.76 -17.71 14.13
C LEU A 430 2.23 -17.68 13.92
N LEU A 431 1.78 -17.62 12.66
CA LEU A 431 0.35 -17.67 12.33
C LEU A 431 -0.25 -19.04 12.67
N ARG A 432 0.46 -20.15 12.39
CA ARG A 432 0.03 -21.52 12.75
C ARG A 432 -0.10 -21.67 14.26
N ASP A 433 0.85 -21.14 15.04
CA ASP A 433 0.80 -21.19 16.50
C ASP A 433 -0.42 -20.47 17.07
N VAL A 434 -0.77 -19.30 16.50
CA VAL A 434 -1.98 -18.57 16.90
C VAL A 434 -3.24 -19.35 16.51
N GLY A 435 -3.25 -19.99 15.34
CA GLY A 435 -4.35 -20.85 14.89
C GLY A 435 -4.54 -22.09 15.80
N ALA A 436 -3.46 -22.73 16.20
CA ALA A 436 -3.49 -23.88 17.10
C ALA A 436 -4.02 -23.53 18.51
N ARG A 437 -3.69 -22.32 19.01
CA ARG A 437 -4.20 -21.84 20.33
C ARG A 437 -5.69 -21.43 20.30
N ALA A 438 -6.27 -21.30 19.13
CA ALA A 438 -7.69 -20.97 18.96
C ALA A 438 -8.64 -22.14 19.23
N VAL A 439 -8.12 -23.38 19.39
CA VAL A 439 -8.88 -24.54 19.90
C VAL A 439 -8.93 -24.41 21.43
N PRO A 440 -10.10 -24.37 22.08
CA PRO A 440 -10.19 -24.12 23.51
C PRO A 440 -9.60 -25.28 24.31
N ALA A 441 -8.35 -25.13 24.77
CA ALA A 441 -7.90 -25.83 25.95
C ALA A 441 -8.34 -25.00 27.14
N ALA A 442 -9.31 -25.49 27.85
CA ALA A 442 -9.65 -24.97 29.18
C ALA A 442 -8.42 -25.04 30.08
N ARG A 443 -8.16 -23.93 30.79
CA ARG A 443 -7.24 -23.74 31.94
C ARG A 443 -5.77 -23.43 31.64
N SER A 444 -5.38 -22.35 32.12
CA SER A 444 -4.46 -21.91 33.19
C SER A 444 -3.63 -20.72 32.82
N ASP A 445 -3.64 -19.76 33.74
CA ASP A 445 -2.81 -18.56 33.80
C ASP A 445 -1.33 -18.89 33.68
N ALA A 446 -0.70 -18.37 32.63
CA ALA A 446 0.71 -17.98 32.62
C ALA A 446 1.05 -17.35 31.26
N THR A 447 1.38 -16.09 31.27
CA THR A 447 1.90 -15.34 30.11
C THR A 447 3.35 -15.76 29.86
N PRO A 448 3.70 -16.33 28.72
CA PRO A 448 5.11 -16.52 28.39
C PRO A 448 5.68 -15.21 27.84
N ALA A 449 6.75 -14.73 28.46
CA ALA A 449 7.59 -13.66 27.94
C ALA A 449 8.13 -14.04 26.55
N LEU A 450 7.85 -13.21 25.56
CA LEU A 450 8.38 -13.35 24.19
C LEU A 450 9.83 -12.87 24.16
N SER A 451 10.78 -13.79 24.09
CA SER A 451 12.15 -13.49 23.73
C SER A 451 12.24 -13.15 22.26
N THR A 452 12.72 -11.95 21.97
CA THR A 452 13.09 -11.49 20.63
C THR A 452 14.34 -12.25 20.15
N PRO A 453 14.37 -12.81 18.94
CA PRO A 453 15.63 -13.23 18.35
C PRO A 453 16.38 -12.00 17.82
N ARG A 454 17.62 -11.87 18.22
CA ARG A 454 18.59 -10.90 17.72
C ARG A 454 18.92 -11.06 16.22
#